data_c205772cc949c53bf247e300b4ddf0ed
#
_entry.id   c205772cc949c53bf247e300b4ddf0ed
#
_cell.length_a   1.000
_cell.length_b   1.000
_cell.length_c   1.000
_cell.angle_alpha   90.00
_cell.angle_beta   90.00
_cell.angle_gamma   90.00
#
_symmetry.space_group_name_H-M   'P 1'
#
loop_
_entity.id
_entity.type
_entity.pdbx_description
1 polymer ?
#
loop_
_entity_poly.entity_id
_entity_poly.type
_entity_poly.pdbx_seq_one_letter_code
_entity_poly.pdbx_strand_id
1 'polypeptide(L)'
;MAAVAAARAVSAGPGLRGLKRTLPLVVILGATGTGKSTLALQLGQRLGGEIVSADSMQVYEGLDIITNKVSAQEQRMCRHHMISFVDPLVTNYTVVDFRNKATALISLGKTATRLGGCKAAQAKKVFFLVTISPKQRSLQVFEETGISHSEFLHRQHAEEGGGPLGGPLKFPNPCILWLHAEQTVLDERLDKRVDNMLAAGLLDELRDFHRRYNEKKIVENSQDYQHGIFQSIGFKEFHEYLITEGKCTPETRNQLLKKGIEALKQVTKRYARKQNRWIKNRFLSRPGPSVPPVYGLEVSDVSKWEESVLEPALEIVRSFIQGHKPAATPVKMPSSETENKRSYHMCDLCDRIIIGDREWAAHMKSKSHLHQLKKRRRLDSDAITTIESQSISPDHDKELKEKGSLGQNVEELKSSI
;
A
#
# COMPACT_ATOMS: atom_id res chain seq x y z
N MET A 1 -50.95 -39.88 43.17
CA MET A 1 -49.57 -39.71 43.69
C MET A 1 -48.59 -39.91 42.57
N ALA A 2 -48.02 -38.83 42.08
CA ALA A 2 -47.18 -38.79 40.90
C ALA A 2 -45.73 -38.94 41.32
N ALA A 3 -45.02 -39.90 40.77
CA ALA A 3 -43.59 -40.08 40.90
C ALA A 3 -42.89 -39.35 39.74
N VAL A 4 -42.14 -38.29 40.07
CA VAL A 4 -41.34 -37.53 39.11
C VAL A 4 -40.02 -38.25 38.92
N ALA A 5 -39.77 -38.72 37.68
CA ALA A 5 -38.50 -39.29 37.27
C ALA A 5 -37.59 -38.12 36.82
N ALA A 6 -36.50 -37.86 37.56
CA ALA A 6 -35.47 -36.93 37.19
C ALA A 6 -34.57 -37.53 36.11
N ALA A 7 -34.71 -37.04 34.88
CA ALA A 7 -33.76 -37.30 33.81
C ALA A 7 -32.47 -36.51 34.00
N ARG A 8 -31.35 -37.16 34.24
CA ARG A 8 -30.01 -36.59 34.23
C ARG A 8 -29.66 -36.14 32.81
N ALA A 9 -29.55 -34.84 32.62
CA ALA A 9 -28.93 -34.26 31.42
C ALA A 9 -27.43 -34.59 31.39
N VAL A 10 -27.05 -35.45 30.49
CA VAL A 10 -25.64 -35.66 30.12
C VAL A 10 -25.18 -34.43 29.34
N SER A 11 -24.31 -33.65 29.91
CA SER A 11 -23.69 -32.52 29.23
C SER A 11 -22.86 -33.04 28.05
N ALA A 12 -23.38 -32.82 26.84
CA ALA A 12 -22.62 -33.01 25.61
C ALA A 12 -21.48 -31.97 25.64
N GLY A 13 -20.25 -32.45 25.68
CA GLY A 13 -19.03 -31.63 25.53
C GLY A 13 -19.08 -30.79 24.26
N PRO A 14 -18.29 -29.71 24.17
CA PRO A 14 -18.32 -28.84 23.02
C PRO A 14 -17.90 -29.62 21.77
N GLY A 15 -18.88 -30.07 21.00
CA GLY A 15 -18.67 -30.70 19.70
C GLY A 15 -17.81 -29.74 18.86
N LEU A 16 -16.75 -30.24 18.30
CA LEU A 16 -15.93 -29.66 17.25
C LEU A 16 -16.86 -29.10 16.16
N ARG A 17 -17.28 -27.82 16.33
CA ARG A 17 -17.93 -27.06 15.29
C ARG A 17 -16.91 -27.03 14.15
N GLY A 18 -17.23 -27.71 13.05
CA GLY A 18 -16.35 -27.90 11.91
C GLY A 18 -15.67 -26.61 11.53
N LEU A 19 -14.35 -26.58 11.68
CA LEU A 19 -13.50 -25.53 11.16
C LEU A 19 -13.90 -25.32 9.70
N LYS A 20 -14.52 -24.18 9.41
CA LYS A 20 -14.76 -23.73 8.03
C LYS A 20 -13.40 -23.70 7.37
N ARG A 21 -13.04 -24.74 6.64
CA ARG A 21 -11.78 -24.83 5.88
C ARG A 21 -11.77 -23.64 4.91
N THR A 22 -11.04 -22.60 5.26
CA THR A 22 -10.79 -21.48 4.37
C THR A 22 -9.88 -21.97 3.25
N LEU A 23 -10.11 -21.47 2.02
CA LEU A 23 -9.20 -21.77 0.92
C LEU A 23 -7.80 -21.24 1.26
N PRO A 24 -6.74 -22.02 0.97
CA PRO A 24 -5.38 -21.58 1.22
C PRO A 24 -5.07 -20.34 0.37
N LEU A 25 -4.67 -19.26 1.04
CA LEU A 25 -4.19 -18.04 0.41
C LEU A 25 -2.67 -17.98 0.58
N VAL A 26 -1.95 -17.98 -0.53
CA VAL A 26 -0.50 -17.78 -0.56
C VAL A 26 -0.23 -16.35 -1.02
N VAL A 27 0.52 -15.60 -0.25
CA VAL A 27 0.91 -14.23 -0.55
C VAL A 27 2.38 -14.20 -0.93
N ILE A 28 2.70 -13.74 -2.14
CA ILE A 28 4.06 -13.64 -2.63
C ILE A 28 4.51 -12.18 -2.59
N LEU A 29 5.41 -11.88 -1.67
CA LEU A 29 6.02 -10.56 -1.48
C LEU A 29 7.40 -10.50 -2.14
N GLY A 30 7.84 -9.29 -2.44
CA GLY A 30 9.17 -9.01 -2.97
C GLY A 30 9.19 -7.72 -3.77
N ALA A 31 10.36 -7.15 -3.99
CA ALA A 31 10.51 -6.00 -4.86
C ALA A 31 10.22 -6.36 -6.33
N THR A 32 9.99 -5.36 -7.17
CA THR A 32 9.97 -5.59 -8.62
C THR A 32 11.32 -6.18 -9.07
N GLY A 33 11.31 -7.09 -10.03
CA GLY A 33 12.53 -7.77 -10.51
C GLY A 33 12.97 -9.00 -9.69
N THR A 34 12.26 -9.39 -8.61
CA THR A 34 12.61 -10.59 -7.82
C THR A 34 12.01 -11.90 -8.33
N GLY A 35 11.25 -11.91 -9.41
CA GLY A 35 10.67 -13.14 -9.97
C GLY A 35 9.35 -13.58 -9.35
N LYS A 36 8.61 -12.71 -8.67
CA LYS A 36 7.30 -13.03 -8.06
C LYS A 36 6.31 -13.68 -9.03
N SER A 37 6.17 -13.13 -10.23
CA SER A 37 5.23 -13.64 -11.25
C SER A 37 5.66 -15.02 -11.73
N THR A 38 6.96 -15.25 -11.93
CA THR A 38 7.53 -16.54 -12.30
C THR A 38 7.24 -17.60 -11.24
N LEU A 39 7.49 -17.26 -9.96
CA LEU A 39 7.19 -18.17 -8.86
C LEU A 39 5.69 -18.47 -8.75
N ALA A 40 4.83 -17.45 -8.87
CA ALA A 40 3.39 -17.63 -8.83
C ALA A 40 2.89 -18.56 -9.95
N LEU A 41 3.42 -18.38 -11.17
CA LEU A 41 3.09 -19.22 -12.33
C LEU A 41 3.49 -20.68 -12.08
N GLN A 42 4.73 -20.92 -11.65
CA GLN A 42 5.25 -22.27 -11.38
C GLN A 42 4.50 -22.98 -10.24
N LEU A 43 4.20 -22.26 -9.16
CA LEU A 43 3.38 -22.78 -8.07
C LEU A 43 1.94 -23.05 -8.52
N GLY A 44 1.36 -22.14 -9.32
CA GLY A 44 0.01 -22.29 -9.87
C GLY A 44 -0.12 -23.53 -10.75
N GLN A 45 0.86 -23.77 -11.62
CA GLN A 45 0.91 -24.97 -12.47
C GLN A 45 1.08 -26.26 -11.66
N ARG A 46 2.03 -26.30 -10.71
CA ARG A 46 2.34 -27.52 -9.95
C ARG A 46 1.30 -27.86 -8.87
N LEU A 47 0.57 -26.87 -8.37
CA LEU A 47 -0.41 -27.05 -7.26
C LEU A 47 -1.87 -26.83 -7.69
N GLY A 48 -2.14 -26.54 -8.96
CA GLY A 48 -3.50 -26.31 -9.47
C GLY A 48 -4.15 -25.04 -8.94
N GLY A 49 -3.36 -23.96 -8.76
CA GLY A 49 -3.82 -22.69 -8.22
C GLY A 49 -4.25 -21.66 -9.27
N GLU A 50 -4.81 -20.53 -8.81
CA GLU A 50 -5.12 -19.36 -9.62
C GLU A 50 -4.36 -18.14 -9.07
N ILE A 51 -3.93 -17.23 -9.95
CA ILE A 51 -3.10 -16.08 -9.61
C ILE A 51 -3.96 -14.82 -9.56
N VAL A 52 -3.82 -14.03 -8.50
CA VAL A 52 -4.44 -12.71 -8.37
C VAL A 52 -3.34 -11.67 -8.38
N SER A 53 -3.25 -10.87 -9.44
CA SER A 53 -2.33 -9.73 -9.47
C SER A 53 -2.85 -8.63 -8.55
N ALA A 54 -2.01 -8.18 -7.62
CA ALA A 54 -2.31 -7.06 -6.75
C ALA A 54 -1.43 -5.84 -7.08
N ASP A 55 -1.11 -5.68 -8.35
CA ASP A 55 -0.45 -4.49 -8.89
C ASP A 55 -1.51 -3.46 -9.31
N SER A 56 -1.38 -2.25 -8.78
CA SER A 56 -2.34 -1.18 -9.04
C SER A 56 -2.30 -0.64 -10.47
N MET A 57 -1.24 -0.93 -11.24
CA MET A 57 -1.13 -0.50 -12.63
C MET A 57 -1.60 -1.59 -13.59
N GLN A 58 -1.45 -2.85 -13.24
CA GLN A 58 -1.86 -3.97 -14.08
C GLN A 58 -3.38 -4.13 -14.21
N VAL A 59 -4.17 -3.49 -13.35
CA VAL A 59 -5.64 -3.53 -13.45
C VAL A 59 -6.18 -2.80 -14.68
N TYR A 60 -5.45 -1.79 -15.17
CA TYR A 60 -5.86 -1.00 -16.33
C TYR A 60 -5.53 -1.70 -17.65
N GLU A 61 -6.32 -1.45 -18.68
CA GLU A 61 -6.06 -1.86 -20.04
C GLU A 61 -4.92 -1.02 -20.65
N GLY A 62 -4.17 -1.61 -21.59
CA GLY A 62 -3.00 -0.98 -22.22
C GLY A 62 -1.77 -0.87 -21.32
N LEU A 63 -0.68 -0.38 -21.87
CA LEU A 63 0.63 -0.26 -21.23
C LEU A 63 1.14 -1.61 -20.65
N ASP A 64 1.04 -2.68 -21.45
CA ASP A 64 1.31 -4.05 -21.00
C ASP A 64 2.80 -4.30 -20.76
N ILE A 65 3.67 -3.69 -21.57
CA ILE A 65 5.12 -3.80 -21.46
C ILE A 65 5.60 -3.01 -20.24
N ILE A 66 5.23 -1.72 -20.14
CA ILE A 66 5.74 -0.86 -19.06
C ILE A 66 5.23 -1.29 -17.68
N THR A 67 4.01 -1.81 -17.58
CA THR A 67 3.46 -2.35 -16.33
C THR A 67 3.83 -3.81 -16.09
N ASN A 68 4.55 -4.43 -17.05
CA ASN A 68 5.02 -5.81 -17.00
C ASN A 68 3.90 -6.80 -16.69
N LYS A 69 2.86 -6.75 -17.50
CA LYS A 69 1.79 -7.74 -17.42
C LYS A 69 2.27 -9.11 -17.92
N VAL A 70 1.59 -10.13 -17.46
CA VAL A 70 1.82 -11.49 -17.93
C VAL A 70 1.41 -11.63 -19.40
N SER A 71 2.19 -12.38 -20.14
CA SER A 71 1.93 -12.66 -21.55
C SER A 71 0.68 -13.54 -21.74
N ALA A 72 0.11 -13.53 -22.95
CA ALA A 72 -1.00 -14.41 -23.31
C ALA A 72 -0.64 -15.90 -23.15
N GLN A 73 0.64 -16.25 -23.34
CA GLN A 73 1.13 -17.61 -23.11
C GLN A 73 1.08 -17.99 -21.62
N GLU A 74 1.57 -17.13 -20.72
CA GLU A 74 1.54 -17.35 -19.28
C GLU A 74 0.10 -17.41 -18.76
N GLN A 75 -0.82 -16.61 -19.30
CA GLN A 75 -2.24 -16.65 -18.95
C GLN A 75 -2.91 -17.98 -19.34
N ARG A 76 -2.46 -18.62 -20.42
CA ARG A 76 -2.92 -19.97 -20.81
C ARG A 76 -2.39 -21.07 -19.88
N MET A 77 -1.20 -20.88 -19.32
CA MET A 77 -0.59 -21.84 -18.40
C MET A 77 -1.25 -21.86 -17.01
N CYS A 78 -1.69 -20.71 -16.54
CA CYS A 78 -2.35 -20.56 -15.23
C CYS A 78 -3.34 -19.40 -15.29
N ARG A 79 -4.51 -19.56 -14.69
CA ARG A 79 -5.52 -18.50 -14.68
C ARG A 79 -5.07 -17.31 -13.86
N HIS A 80 -5.06 -16.14 -14.49
CA HIS A 80 -4.75 -14.86 -13.87
C HIS A 80 -6.00 -14.00 -13.71
N HIS A 81 -6.06 -13.26 -12.61
CA HIS A 81 -7.13 -12.34 -12.28
C HIS A 81 -6.59 -10.96 -11.96
N MET A 82 -7.44 -9.96 -12.04
CA MET A 82 -7.15 -8.56 -11.71
C MET A 82 -6.13 -7.92 -12.65
N ILE A 83 -6.17 -8.29 -13.93
CA ILE A 83 -5.32 -7.75 -15.00
C ILE A 83 -6.23 -7.23 -16.11
N SER A 84 -5.95 -6.05 -16.65
CA SER A 84 -6.57 -5.44 -17.85
C SER A 84 -8.10 -5.53 -17.85
N PHE A 85 -8.75 -4.89 -16.91
CA PHE A 85 -10.22 -4.86 -16.83
C PHE A 85 -10.79 -3.47 -16.43
N VAL A 86 -9.92 -2.48 -16.27
CA VAL A 86 -10.28 -1.09 -15.99
C VAL A 86 -9.88 -0.25 -17.18
N ASP A 87 -10.81 0.57 -17.67
CA ASP A 87 -10.55 1.50 -18.77
C ASP A 87 -9.42 2.48 -18.38
N PRO A 88 -8.46 2.76 -19.28
CA PRO A 88 -7.36 3.68 -19.01
C PRO A 88 -7.78 5.11 -18.60
N LEU A 89 -8.96 5.55 -19.00
CA LEU A 89 -9.48 6.87 -18.65
C LEU A 89 -10.07 6.96 -17.23
N VAL A 90 -10.30 5.82 -16.59
CA VAL A 90 -10.77 5.79 -15.19
C VAL A 90 -9.64 6.20 -14.26
N THR A 91 -9.80 7.30 -13.57
CA THR A 91 -8.80 7.87 -12.66
C THR A 91 -9.04 7.52 -11.19
N ASN A 92 -10.26 7.12 -10.84
CA ASN A 92 -10.73 6.94 -9.46
C ASN A 92 -10.90 5.47 -9.03
N TYR A 93 -10.29 4.49 -9.72
CA TYR A 93 -10.28 3.10 -9.27
C TYR A 93 -9.51 2.97 -7.96
N THR A 94 -10.23 2.68 -6.88
CA THR A 94 -9.70 2.71 -5.52
C THR A 94 -9.20 1.34 -5.08
N VAL A 95 -8.52 1.30 -3.96
CA VAL A 95 -8.14 0.04 -3.29
C VAL A 95 -9.34 -0.65 -2.66
N VAL A 96 -10.39 0.11 -2.32
CA VAL A 96 -11.65 -0.47 -1.84
C VAL A 96 -12.29 -1.28 -2.96
N ASP A 97 -12.31 -0.73 -4.19
CA ASP A 97 -12.80 -1.44 -5.38
C ASP A 97 -11.97 -2.69 -5.64
N PHE A 98 -10.64 -2.56 -5.62
CA PHE A 98 -9.74 -3.69 -5.75
C PHE A 98 -10.02 -4.77 -4.68
N ARG A 99 -10.08 -4.37 -3.41
CA ARG A 99 -10.34 -5.28 -2.29
C ARG A 99 -11.66 -6.02 -2.46
N ASN A 100 -12.71 -5.31 -2.81
CA ASN A 100 -14.04 -5.89 -2.96
C ASN A 100 -14.05 -6.91 -4.10
N LYS A 101 -13.51 -6.57 -5.27
CA LYS A 101 -13.41 -7.46 -6.42
C LYS A 101 -12.52 -8.68 -6.15
N ALA A 102 -11.34 -8.48 -5.60
CA ALA A 102 -10.43 -9.57 -5.24
C ALA A 102 -11.05 -10.52 -4.18
N THR A 103 -11.72 -9.95 -3.17
CA THR A 103 -12.41 -10.73 -2.15
C THR A 103 -13.55 -11.55 -2.75
N ALA A 104 -14.33 -10.97 -3.65
CA ALA A 104 -15.39 -11.69 -4.34
C ALA A 104 -14.85 -12.89 -5.15
N LEU A 105 -13.76 -12.68 -5.90
CA LEU A 105 -13.08 -13.74 -6.66
C LEU A 105 -12.60 -14.89 -5.76
N ILE A 106 -11.91 -14.58 -4.67
CA ILE A 106 -11.42 -15.58 -3.72
C ILE A 106 -12.61 -16.31 -3.05
N SER A 107 -13.71 -15.61 -2.77
CA SER A 107 -14.90 -16.19 -2.14
C SER A 107 -15.70 -17.08 -3.09
N LEU A 108 -15.82 -16.70 -4.38
CA LEU A 108 -16.48 -17.51 -5.40
C LEU A 108 -15.75 -18.83 -5.65
N GLY A 109 -14.43 -18.87 -5.55
CA GLY A 109 -13.66 -20.12 -5.58
C GLY A 109 -14.08 -21.13 -4.50
N LYS A 110 -14.64 -20.65 -3.38
CA LYS A 110 -15.21 -21.51 -2.31
C LYS A 110 -16.54 -22.17 -2.72
N THR A 111 -17.31 -21.54 -3.59
CA THR A 111 -18.67 -21.98 -3.96
C THR A 111 -18.64 -22.98 -5.11
N ALA A 112 -17.69 -22.82 -6.05
CA ALA A 112 -17.53 -23.72 -7.20
C ALA A 112 -17.19 -25.17 -6.79
N THR A 113 -16.55 -25.37 -5.64
CA THR A 113 -16.28 -26.69 -5.05
C THR A 113 -17.53 -27.39 -4.47
N ARG A 114 -18.64 -26.69 -4.31
CA ARG A 114 -19.89 -27.26 -3.72
C ARG A 114 -20.93 -27.74 -4.74
N LEU A 115 -20.83 -27.29 -5.99
CA LEU A 115 -21.89 -27.54 -6.99
C LEU A 115 -21.56 -28.60 -8.04
N GLY A 116 -20.35 -29.15 -8.05
CA GLY A 116 -19.94 -30.16 -9.03
C GLY A 116 -20.09 -31.59 -8.50
N GLY A 117 -21.18 -32.23 -8.84
CA GLY A 117 -21.48 -33.65 -8.50
C GLY A 117 -20.63 -34.68 -9.24
N CYS A 118 -19.45 -34.37 -9.76
CA CYS A 118 -18.48 -35.30 -10.34
C CYS A 118 -17.34 -35.58 -9.39
N LYS A 119 -17.09 -36.88 -9.11
CA LYS A 119 -15.97 -37.40 -8.31
C LYS A 119 -14.59 -37.22 -8.98
N ALA A 120 -14.31 -36.06 -9.59
CA ALA A 120 -12.96 -35.69 -9.92
C ALA A 120 -12.33 -35.12 -8.67
N ALA A 121 -11.12 -35.61 -8.31
CA ALA A 121 -10.41 -35.24 -7.10
C ALA A 121 -10.55 -33.75 -6.79
N GLN A 122 -11.14 -33.43 -5.63
CA GLN A 122 -11.34 -32.05 -5.14
C GLN A 122 -9.99 -31.39 -4.90
N ALA A 123 -9.35 -30.93 -5.97
CA ALA A 123 -8.17 -30.09 -5.87
C ALA A 123 -8.60 -28.80 -5.17
N LYS A 124 -8.10 -28.59 -3.94
CA LYS A 124 -8.31 -27.35 -3.21
C LYS A 124 -7.69 -26.23 -4.05
N LYS A 125 -8.52 -25.33 -4.59
CA LYS A 125 -7.99 -24.16 -5.31
C LYS A 125 -7.12 -23.32 -4.37
N VAL A 126 -5.90 -23.06 -4.76
CA VAL A 126 -4.97 -22.17 -4.06
C VAL A 126 -4.98 -20.84 -4.78
N PHE A 127 -5.07 -19.74 -4.04
CA PHE A 127 -4.94 -18.42 -4.62
C PHE A 127 -3.57 -17.84 -4.29
N PHE A 128 -2.84 -17.43 -5.32
CA PHE A 128 -1.55 -16.77 -5.21
C PHE A 128 -1.74 -15.26 -5.39
N LEU A 129 -1.65 -14.50 -4.31
CA LEU A 129 -1.72 -13.05 -4.33
C LEU A 129 -0.32 -12.47 -4.51
N VAL A 130 -0.04 -11.91 -5.69
CA VAL A 130 1.22 -11.22 -5.99
C VAL A 130 1.04 -9.75 -5.70
N THR A 131 1.57 -9.27 -4.59
CA THR A 131 1.33 -7.89 -4.12
C THR A 131 2.51 -6.97 -4.32
N ILE A 132 2.19 -5.74 -4.66
CA ILE A 132 3.13 -4.63 -4.81
C ILE A 132 2.43 -3.33 -4.37
N SER A 133 3.06 -2.58 -3.48
CA SER A 133 2.87 -1.15 -3.21
C SER A 133 1.95 -0.68 -2.11
N PRO A 134 2.51 0.15 -1.20
CA PRO A 134 1.75 1.05 -0.38
C PRO A 134 1.56 2.39 -1.10
N LYS A 135 0.34 2.79 -1.41
CA LYS A 135 0.03 4.20 -1.69
C LYS A 135 -0.34 4.92 -0.40
N GLN A 136 0.11 6.16 -0.28
CA GLN A 136 -0.31 7.04 0.82
C GLN A 136 -1.81 7.34 0.71
N ARG A 137 -2.56 7.02 1.77
CA ARG A 137 -4.02 7.12 1.81
C ARG A 137 -4.54 7.97 2.95
N SER A 138 -3.68 8.69 3.63
CA SER A 138 -4.06 9.41 4.84
C SER A 138 -5.15 10.45 4.57
N LEU A 139 -5.04 11.16 3.44
CA LEU A 139 -6.02 12.15 3.05
C LEU A 139 -7.35 11.51 2.64
N GLN A 140 -7.31 10.46 1.83
CA GLN A 140 -8.51 9.73 1.40
C GLN A 140 -9.28 9.14 2.60
N VAL A 141 -8.60 8.58 3.60
CA VAL A 141 -9.24 8.08 4.82
C VAL A 141 -9.93 9.22 5.56
N PHE A 142 -9.31 10.39 5.63
CA PHE A 142 -9.91 11.56 6.28
C PHE A 142 -11.13 12.09 5.50
N GLU A 143 -11.03 12.17 4.19
CA GLU A 143 -12.14 12.59 3.31
C GLU A 143 -13.35 11.66 3.41
N GLU A 144 -13.11 10.33 3.47
CA GLU A 144 -14.18 9.33 3.55
C GLU A 144 -14.78 9.17 4.96
N THR A 145 -13.98 9.37 6.01
CA THR A 145 -14.39 9.02 7.39
C THR A 145 -14.48 10.22 8.34
N GLY A 146 -13.92 11.36 7.99
CA GLY A 146 -13.77 12.51 8.89
C GLY A 146 -12.76 12.29 10.02
N ILE A 147 -12.08 11.14 10.05
CA ILE A 147 -11.17 10.72 11.12
C ILE A 147 -9.75 10.70 10.58
N SER A 148 -8.77 11.18 11.36
CA SER A 148 -7.38 11.12 10.95
C SER A 148 -6.94 9.66 10.72
N HIS A 149 -6.07 9.44 9.72
CA HIS A 149 -5.58 8.10 9.41
C HIS A 149 -4.90 7.43 10.61
N SER A 150 -4.24 8.21 11.46
CA SER A 150 -3.61 7.72 12.70
C SER A 150 -4.63 7.18 13.69
N GLU A 151 -5.70 7.92 13.92
CA GLU A 151 -6.80 7.53 14.79
C GLU A 151 -7.57 6.33 14.23
N PHE A 152 -7.82 6.33 12.92
CA PHE A 152 -8.45 5.19 12.25
C PHE A 152 -7.62 3.91 12.43
N LEU A 153 -6.29 3.98 12.26
CA LEU A 153 -5.40 2.86 12.51
C LEU A 153 -5.39 2.44 13.99
N HIS A 154 -5.43 3.39 14.90
CA HIS A 154 -5.48 3.10 16.34
C HIS A 154 -6.73 2.28 16.69
N ARG A 155 -7.90 2.69 16.22
CA ARG A 155 -9.15 1.95 16.39
C ARG A 155 -9.08 0.55 15.81
N GLN A 156 -8.56 0.41 14.59
CA GLN A 156 -8.36 -0.91 13.95
C GLN A 156 -7.43 -1.84 14.73
N HIS A 157 -6.40 -1.30 15.37
CA HIS A 157 -5.48 -2.10 16.20
C HIS A 157 -6.11 -2.56 17.52
N ALA A 158 -7.07 -1.79 18.04
CA ALA A 158 -7.80 -2.11 19.26
C ALA A 158 -8.94 -3.10 19.04
N GLU A 159 -9.36 -3.37 17.79
CA GLU A 159 -10.37 -4.37 17.48
C GLU A 159 -9.90 -5.78 17.88
N GLU A 160 -10.84 -6.65 18.26
CA GLU A 160 -10.55 -8.05 18.58
C GLU A 160 -9.90 -8.76 17.37
N GLY A 161 -8.70 -9.33 17.56
CA GLY A 161 -7.89 -9.90 16.48
C GLY A 161 -7.09 -8.88 15.67
N GLY A 162 -7.14 -7.60 16.02
CA GLY A 162 -6.29 -6.56 15.47
C GLY A 162 -4.83 -6.70 15.93
N GLY A 163 -3.92 -5.99 15.27
CA GLY A 163 -2.50 -6.04 15.57
C GLY A 163 -1.66 -5.09 14.74
N PRO A 164 -0.32 -5.26 14.73
CA PRO A 164 0.59 -4.34 14.04
C PRO A 164 0.32 -4.14 12.55
N LEU A 165 -0.42 -5.07 11.94
CA LEU A 165 -0.82 -4.99 10.53
C LEU A 165 -2.10 -4.17 10.30
N GLY A 166 -2.88 -3.87 11.36
CA GLY A 166 -4.16 -3.18 11.32
C GLY A 166 -5.25 -3.98 12.02
N GLY A 167 -6.49 -3.89 11.56
CA GLY A 167 -7.61 -4.69 12.06
C GLY A 167 -7.45 -6.20 11.80
N PRO A 168 -8.43 -7.02 12.20
CA PRO A 168 -8.37 -8.47 12.07
C PRO A 168 -8.19 -8.90 10.61
N LEU A 169 -7.37 -9.92 10.39
CA LEU A 169 -7.09 -10.44 9.06
C LEU A 169 -8.35 -11.10 8.47
N LYS A 170 -8.80 -10.65 7.32
CA LYS A 170 -9.94 -11.25 6.60
C LYS A 170 -9.69 -12.72 6.22
N PHE A 171 -8.43 -13.07 5.98
CA PHE A 171 -7.96 -14.44 5.79
C PHE A 171 -6.98 -14.73 6.93
N PRO A 172 -7.43 -15.41 7.99
CA PRO A 172 -6.69 -15.52 9.25
C PRO A 172 -5.37 -16.28 9.15
N ASN A 173 -5.24 -17.15 8.14
CA ASN A 173 -4.08 -18.00 7.95
C ASN A 173 -3.52 -17.88 6.52
N PRO A 174 -2.86 -16.79 6.11
CA PRO A 174 -2.17 -16.74 4.83
C PRO A 174 -0.76 -17.35 4.96
N CYS A 175 -0.31 -18.05 3.92
CA CYS A 175 1.10 -18.41 3.76
C CYS A 175 1.82 -17.26 3.07
N ILE A 176 2.84 -16.69 3.69
CA ILE A 176 3.56 -15.54 3.12
C ILE A 176 4.97 -15.97 2.72
N LEU A 177 5.26 -15.87 1.41
CA LEU A 177 6.57 -16.06 0.83
C LEU A 177 7.18 -14.68 0.50
N TRP A 178 8.42 -14.46 0.88
CA TRP A 178 9.13 -13.21 0.59
C TRP A 178 10.38 -13.46 -0.24
N LEU A 179 10.35 -13.06 -1.51
CA LEU A 179 11.50 -13.11 -2.40
C LEU A 179 12.38 -11.89 -2.16
N HIS A 180 13.62 -12.13 -1.83
CA HIS A 180 14.61 -11.09 -1.60
C HIS A 180 15.91 -11.39 -2.33
N ALA A 181 16.60 -10.35 -2.74
CA ALA A 181 17.90 -10.43 -3.39
C ALA A 181 18.80 -9.33 -2.82
N GLU A 182 20.10 -9.53 -3.01
CA GLU A 182 21.07 -8.49 -2.77
C GLU A 182 20.79 -7.26 -3.62
N GLN A 183 20.95 -6.06 -3.06
CA GLN A 183 20.50 -4.83 -3.72
C GLN A 183 21.27 -4.53 -5.01
N THR A 184 22.57 -4.82 -5.05
CA THR A 184 23.43 -4.67 -6.23
C THR A 184 22.95 -5.54 -7.38
N VAL A 185 22.73 -6.82 -7.12
CA VAL A 185 22.21 -7.80 -8.09
C VAL A 185 20.82 -7.42 -8.58
N LEU A 186 19.98 -6.93 -7.66
CA LEU A 186 18.64 -6.47 -8.03
C LEU A 186 18.69 -5.23 -8.92
N ASP A 187 19.57 -4.28 -8.64
CA ASP A 187 19.72 -3.06 -9.43
C ASP A 187 20.18 -3.38 -10.87
N GLU A 188 21.11 -4.32 -11.06
CA GLU A 188 21.55 -4.80 -12.39
C GLU A 188 20.41 -5.49 -13.16
N ARG A 189 19.62 -6.34 -12.48
CA ARG A 189 18.43 -6.96 -13.10
C ARG A 189 17.39 -5.95 -13.54
N LEU A 190 17.21 -4.89 -12.77
CA LEU A 190 16.26 -3.83 -13.09
C LEU A 190 16.73 -3.02 -14.31
N ASP A 191 18.02 -2.75 -14.43
CA ASP A 191 18.57 -2.11 -15.61
C ASP A 191 18.39 -2.97 -16.86
N LYS A 192 18.77 -4.25 -16.80
CA LYS A 192 18.55 -5.22 -17.88
C LYS A 192 17.07 -5.38 -18.25
N ARG A 193 16.18 -5.34 -17.25
CA ARG A 193 14.74 -5.39 -17.48
C ARG A 193 14.24 -4.20 -18.31
N VAL A 194 14.74 -2.99 -18.06
CA VAL A 194 14.40 -1.81 -18.88
C VAL A 194 14.90 -1.99 -20.30
N ASP A 195 16.11 -2.52 -20.49
CA ASP A 195 16.65 -2.79 -21.81
C ASP A 195 15.80 -3.84 -22.55
N ASN A 196 15.35 -4.89 -21.86
CA ASN A 196 14.42 -5.88 -22.44
C ASN A 196 13.05 -5.28 -22.80
N MET A 197 12.52 -4.36 -21.99
CA MET A 197 11.27 -3.65 -22.31
C MET A 197 11.42 -2.81 -23.58
N LEU A 198 12.55 -2.13 -23.76
CA LEU A 198 12.85 -1.36 -24.98
C LEU A 198 12.93 -2.28 -26.19
N ALA A 199 13.62 -3.42 -26.08
CA ALA A 199 13.69 -4.42 -27.14
C ALA A 199 12.32 -5.05 -27.47
N ALA A 200 11.42 -5.14 -26.50
CA ALA A 200 10.06 -5.66 -26.68
C ALA A 200 9.08 -4.64 -27.30
N GLY A 201 9.52 -3.43 -27.64
CA GLY A 201 8.68 -2.42 -28.28
C GLY A 201 8.06 -1.39 -27.30
N LEU A 202 8.67 -1.16 -26.15
CA LEU A 202 8.19 -0.20 -25.16
C LEU A 202 7.90 1.17 -25.78
N LEU A 203 8.76 1.68 -26.65
CA LEU A 203 8.59 3.02 -27.23
C LEU A 203 7.35 3.10 -28.13
N ASP A 204 7.05 2.04 -28.86
CA ASP A 204 5.87 1.99 -29.73
C ASP A 204 4.60 1.89 -28.89
N GLU A 205 4.62 1.11 -27.80
CA GLU A 205 3.53 1.07 -26.81
C GLU A 205 3.25 2.45 -26.22
N LEU A 206 4.30 3.17 -25.79
CA LEU A 206 4.17 4.50 -25.19
C LEU A 206 3.64 5.54 -26.19
N ARG A 207 4.11 5.51 -27.45
CA ARG A 207 3.63 6.40 -28.53
C ARG A 207 2.16 6.15 -28.84
N ASP A 208 1.78 4.89 -29.00
CA ASP A 208 0.41 4.52 -29.30
C ASP A 208 -0.54 4.94 -28.16
N PHE A 209 -0.14 4.68 -26.90
CA PHE A 209 -0.91 5.08 -25.73
C PHE A 209 -0.99 6.61 -25.57
N HIS A 210 0.11 7.31 -25.86
CA HIS A 210 0.16 8.78 -25.84
C HIS A 210 -0.83 9.36 -26.85
N ARG A 211 -0.80 8.90 -28.12
CA ARG A 211 -1.69 9.35 -29.19
C ARG A 211 -3.16 9.11 -28.85
N ARG A 212 -3.50 7.94 -28.33
CA ARG A 212 -4.91 7.59 -28.02
C ARG A 212 -5.48 8.34 -26.83
N TYR A 213 -4.72 8.53 -25.77
CA TYR A 213 -5.28 8.91 -24.47
C TYR A 213 -4.68 10.17 -23.86
N ASN A 214 -3.51 10.62 -24.26
CA ASN A 214 -2.81 11.72 -23.62
C ASN A 214 -2.72 12.99 -24.47
N GLU A 215 -2.69 12.89 -25.78
CA GLU A 215 -2.51 14.02 -26.68
C GLU A 215 -3.61 15.09 -26.52
N LYS A 216 -4.87 14.68 -26.48
CA LYS A 216 -6.00 15.59 -26.18
C LYS A 216 -5.87 16.27 -24.84
N LYS A 217 -5.48 15.52 -23.79
CA LYS A 217 -5.30 16.07 -22.45
C LYS A 217 -4.19 17.13 -22.40
N ILE A 218 -3.14 16.98 -23.20
CA ILE A 218 -2.07 17.99 -23.31
C ILE A 218 -2.61 19.25 -23.97
N VAL A 219 -3.33 19.12 -25.10
CA VAL A 219 -3.94 20.28 -25.80
C VAL A 219 -4.92 21.03 -24.91
N GLU A 220 -5.70 20.31 -24.13
CA GLU A 220 -6.69 20.86 -23.18
C GLU A 220 -6.06 21.31 -21.84
N ASN A 221 -4.74 21.18 -21.67
CA ASN A 221 -4.01 21.43 -20.43
C ASN A 221 -4.59 20.68 -19.20
N SER A 222 -5.19 19.52 -19.45
CA SER A 222 -5.86 18.66 -18.46
C SER A 222 -5.09 17.38 -18.13
N GLN A 223 -3.80 17.30 -18.50
CA GLN A 223 -2.96 16.14 -18.24
C GLN A 223 -2.69 15.93 -16.75
N ASP A 224 -2.80 14.69 -16.32
CA ASP A 224 -2.57 14.31 -14.93
C ASP A 224 -1.74 13.02 -14.84
N TYR A 225 -0.53 13.14 -14.29
CA TYR A 225 0.37 11.99 -14.04
C TYR A 225 0.30 11.49 -12.59
N GLN A 226 -0.69 11.90 -11.81
CA GLN A 226 -0.82 11.50 -10.41
C GLN A 226 -1.91 10.44 -10.19
N HIS A 227 -2.86 10.28 -11.12
CA HIS A 227 -4.00 9.37 -11.00
C HIS A 227 -4.07 8.36 -12.13
N GLY A 228 -4.80 7.28 -11.89
CA GLY A 228 -5.04 6.22 -12.86
C GLY A 228 -3.76 5.57 -13.39
N ILE A 229 -3.81 5.09 -14.63
CA ILE A 229 -2.67 4.44 -15.30
C ILE A 229 -1.56 5.43 -15.67
N PHE A 230 -1.89 6.72 -15.83
CA PHE A 230 -0.93 7.76 -16.21
C PHE A 230 0.19 7.97 -15.18
N GLN A 231 0.00 7.55 -13.92
CA GLN A 231 1.03 7.56 -12.89
C GLN A 231 2.04 6.41 -12.99
N SER A 232 1.90 5.53 -14.00
CA SER A 232 2.82 4.40 -14.20
C SER A 232 4.25 4.89 -14.33
N ILE A 233 5.16 4.18 -13.66
CA ILE A 233 6.60 4.39 -13.82
C ILE A 233 6.95 4.06 -15.28
N GLY A 234 7.57 4.99 -15.97
CA GLY A 234 7.94 4.89 -17.37
C GLY A 234 7.11 5.78 -18.28
N PHE A 235 5.82 5.99 -18.03
CA PHE A 235 5.03 6.84 -18.91
C PHE A 235 5.39 8.32 -18.75
N LYS A 236 5.44 8.82 -17.53
CA LYS A 236 5.79 10.22 -17.25
C LYS A 236 7.27 10.54 -17.53
N GLU A 237 8.17 9.57 -17.37
CA GLU A 237 9.60 9.72 -17.62
C GLU A 237 9.92 9.94 -19.10
N PHE A 238 9.03 9.49 -20.01
CA PHE A 238 9.12 9.72 -21.44
C PHE A 238 8.26 10.89 -21.94
N HIS A 239 7.63 11.66 -21.06
CA HIS A 239 6.74 12.75 -21.46
C HIS A 239 7.40 13.71 -22.46
N GLU A 240 8.56 14.28 -22.13
CA GLU A 240 9.29 15.22 -23.00
C GLU A 240 9.61 14.62 -24.37
N TYR A 241 9.99 13.34 -24.40
CA TYR A 241 10.25 12.61 -25.65
C TYR A 241 8.99 12.46 -26.50
N LEU A 242 7.85 12.13 -25.89
CA LEU A 242 6.59 11.90 -26.59
C LEU A 242 5.98 13.19 -27.17
N ILE A 243 6.01 14.30 -26.45
CA ILE A 243 5.40 15.57 -26.89
C ILE A 243 6.22 16.31 -27.95
N THR A 244 7.53 16.04 -28.02
CA THR A 244 8.44 16.66 -28.99
C THR A 244 8.65 15.84 -30.25
N GLU A 245 8.01 14.68 -30.36
CA GLU A 245 8.12 13.81 -31.53
C GLU A 245 7.66 14.53 -32.80
N GLY A 246 8.52 14.53 -33.82
CA GLY A 246 8.28 15.26 -35.08
C GLY A 246 8.47 16.77 -35.01
N LYS A 247 8.79 17.35 -33.85
CA LYS A 247 8.96 18.80 -33.63
C LYS A 247 10.39 19.21 -33.27
N CYS A 248 11.31 18.25 -33.15
CA CYS A 248 12.69 18.51 -32.75
C CYS A 248 13.70 17.83 -33.70
N THR A 249 14.97 18.23 -33.59
CA THR A 249 16.05 17.63 -34.38
C THR A 249 16.31 16.20 -33.92
N PRO A 250 16.90 15.33 -34.79
CA PRO A 250 17.26 13.96 -34.38
C PRO A 250 18.18 13.89 -33.18
N GLU A 251 19.08 14.84 -33.02
CA GLU A 251 20.02 14.93 -31.90
C GLU A 251 19.27 15.20 -30.59
N THR A 252 18.36 16.18 -30.59
CA THR A 252 17.51 16.51 -29.43
C THR A 252 16.63 15.31 -29.08
N ARG A 253 16.03 14.66 -30.06
CA ARG A 253 15.22 13.45 -29.86
C ARG A 253 16.01 12.34 -29.16
N ASN A 254 17.24 12.08 -29.63
CA ASN A 254 18.12 11.08 -29.04
C ASN A 254 18.53 11.43 -27.60
N GLN A 255 18.75 12.71 -27.31
CA GLN A 255 19.04 13.16 -25.93
C GLN A 255 17.85 12.95 -25.02
N LEU A 256 16.62 13.31 -25.44
CA LEU A 256 15.40 13.11 -24.66
C LEU A 256 15.11 11.63 -24.44
N LEU A 257 15.35 10.79 -25.45
CA LEU A 257 15.23 9.34 -25.32
C LEU A 257 16.18 8.78 -24.26
N LYS A 258 17.47 9.14 -24.33
CA LYS A 258 18.47 8.73 -23.32
C LYS A 258 18.06 9.19 -21.91
N LYS A 259 17.64 10.46 -21.78
CA LYS A 259 17.14 11.01 -20.51
C LYS A 259 15.96 10.21 -19.96
N GLY A 260 15.00 9.84 -20.79
CA GLY A 260 13.84 9.02 -20.41
C GLY A 260 14.23 7.63 -19.93
N ILE A 261 15.15 6.95 -20.64
CA ILE A 261 15.67 5.63 -20.27
C ILE A 261 16.37 5.67 -18.93
N GLU A 262 17.29 6.62 -18.73
CA GLU A 262 18.01 6.79 -17.45
C GLU A 262 17.05 7.11 -16.29
N ALA A 263 16.07 7.97 -16.52
CA ALA A 263 15.06 8.30 -15.55
C ALA A 263 14.23 7.06 -15.16
N LEU A 264 13.80 6.25 -16.15
CA LEU A 264 13.08 5.00 -15.93
C LEU A 264 13.90 4.01 -15.09
N LYS A 265 15.18 3.78 -15.43
CA LYS A 265 16.09 2.91 -14.67
C LYS A 265 16.21 3.38 -13.20
N GLN A 266 16.46 4.66 -13.00
CA GLN A 266 16.61 5.23 -11.64
C GLN A 266 15.32 5.16 -10.82
N VAL A 267 14.17 5.50 -11.41
CA VAL A 267 12.88 5.46 -10.70
C VAL A 267 12.50 4.03 -10.34
N THR A 268 12.74 3.07 -11.22
CA THR A 268 12.48 1.66 -10.98
C THR A 268 13.33 1.12 -9.82
N LYS A 269 14.62 1.42 -9.79
CA LYS A 269 15.51 1.06 -8.66
C LYS A 269 15.06 1.71 -7.34
N ARG A 270 14.70 3.00 -7.35
CA ARG A 270 14.15 3.68 -6.16
C ARG A 270 12.84 3.04 -5.68
N TYR A 271 12.00 2.62 -6.60
CA TYR A 271 10.74 1.94 -6.29
C TYR A 271 10.99 0.57 -5.65
N ALA A 272 11.89 -0.23 -6.18
CA ALA A 272 12.28 -1.53 -5.61
C ALA A 272 12.80 -1.39 -4.17
N ARG A 273 13.64 -0.38 -3.90
CA ARG A 273 14.12 -0.08 -2.53
C ARG A 273 12.99 0.32 -1.59
N LYS A 274 12.00 1.10 -2.07
CA LYS A 274 10.80 1.45 -1.27
C LYS A 274 9.96 0.22 -0.95
N GLN A 275 9.79 -0.71 -1.91
CA GLN A 275 9.08 -1.96 -1.70
C GLN A 275 9.77 -2.84 -0.65
N ASN A 276 11.08 -3.04 -0.77
CA ASN A 276 11.85 -3.81 0.22
C ASN A 276 11.75 -3.20 1.63
N ARG A 277 11.88 -1.88 1.75
CA ARG A 277 11.72 -1.19 3.03
C ARG A 277 10.31 -1.36 3.60
N TRP A 278 9.30 -1.28 2.76
CA TRP A 278 7.91 -1.47 3.19
C TRP A 278 7.67 -2.89 3.71
N ILE A 279 8.16 -3.92 2.99
CA ILE A 279 8.03 -5.33 3.43
C ILE A 279 8.70 -5.53 4.78
N LYS A 280 9.96 -5.08 4.91
CA LYS A 280 10.70 -5.18 6.17
C LYS A 280 9.97 -4.50 7.32
N ASN A 281 9.53 -3.26 7.13
CA ASN A 281 8.85 -2.50 8.18
C ASN A 281 7.45 -3.02 8.51
N ARG A 282 6.73 -3.57 7.53
CA ARG A 282 5.34 -3.99 7.72
C ARG A 282 5.23 -5.39 8.30
N PHE A 283 6.03 -6.33 7.81
CA PHE A 283 5.88 -7.74 8.13
C PHE A 283 6.96 -8.29 9.04
N LEU A 284 8.19 -7.77 8.96
CA LEU A 284 9.33 -8.36 9.66
C LEU A 284 9.72 -7.62 10.94
N SER A 285 9.63 -6.29 10.95
CA SER A 285 10.03 -5.46 12.11
C SER A 285 8.95 -5.35 13.19
N ARG A 286 7.81 -5.96 13.03
CA ARG A 286 6.67 -5.87 13.96
C ARG A 286 6.10 -7.25 14.25
N PRO A 287 6.82 -8.09 14.98
CA PRO A 287 6.30 -9.39 15.37
C PRO A 287 5.08 -9.21 16.28
N GLY A 288 4.13 -10.11 16.18
CA GLY A 288 2.93 -10.14 17.02
C GLY A 288 2.10 -11.39 16.74
N PRO A 289 1.21 -11.79 17.64
CA PRO A 289 0.44 -13.02 17.51
C PRO A 289 -0.49 -13.03 16.29
N SER A 290 -0.89 -11.85 15.81
CA SER A 290 -1.72 -11.67 14.61
C SER A 290 -0.92 -11.47 13.32
N VAL A 291 0.42 -11.49 13.36
CA VAL A 291 1.27 -11.39 12.17
C VAL A 291 1.58 -12.78 11.65
N PRO A 292 1.14 -13.12 10.42
CA PRO A 292 1.43 -14.44 9.86
C PRO A 292 2.93 -14.65 9.66
N PRO A 293 3.41 -15.90 9.74
CA PRO A 293 4.81 -16.22 9.48
C PRO A 293 5.21 -15.88 8.04
N VAL A 294 6.38 -15.29 7.86
CA VAL A 294 6.95 -14.93 6.56
C VAL A 294 8.15 -15.82 6.28
N TYR A 295 8.12 -16.53 5.16
CA TYR A 295 9.22 -17.40 4.72
C TYR A 295 10.07 -16.69 3.68
N GLY A 296 11.35 -16.49 3.95
CA GLY A 296 12.30 -15.84 3.05
C GLY A 296 12.82 -16.81 2.00
N LEU A 297 12.88 -16.36 0.75
CA LEU A 297 13.45 -17.08 -0.39
C LEU A 297 14.50 -16.19 -1.05
N GLU A 298 15.75 -16.63 -1.03
CA GLU A 298 16.87 -15.88 -1.60
C GLU A 298 16.91 -16.07 -3.12
N VAL A 299 16.94 -14.97 -3.86
CA VAL A 299 16.88 -14.97 -5.33
C VAL A 299 18.06 -14.25 -5.98
N SER A 300 19.16 -14.05 -5.29
CA SER A 300 20.34 -13.35 -5.84
C SER A 300 20.99 -14.16 -6.96
N ASP A 301 20.98 -15.48 -6.90
CA ASP A 301 21.49 -16.36 -7.94
C ASP A 301 20.34 -17.05 -8.70
N VAL A 302 20.07 -16.58 -9.93
CA VAL A 302 19.00 -17.17 -10.78
C VAL A 302 19.35 -18.58 -11.27
N SER A 303 20.62 -18.93 -11.38
CA SER A 303 21.02 -20.27 -11.81
C SER A 303 20.57 -21.35 -10.83
N LYS A 304 20.42 -20.99 -9.56
CA LYS A 304 19.93 -21.85 -8.45
C LYS A 304 18.44 -21.69 -8.17
N TRP A 305 17.68 -21.14 -9.12
CA TRP A 305 16.26 -20.86 -8.90
C TRP A 305 15.45 -22.07 -8.44
N GLU A 306 15.65 -23.22 -9.08
CA GLU A 306 14.92 -24.44 -8.73
C GLU A 306 15.23 -24.86 -7.27
N GLU A 307 16.51 -24.93 -6.91
CA GLU A 307 16.97 -25.38 -5.60
C GLU A 307 16.70 -24.38 -4.46
N SER A 308 16.97 -23.09 -4.73
CA SER A 308 16.92 -22.06 -3.66
C SER A 308 15.55 -21.40 -3.52
N VAL A 309 14.70 -21.47 -4.53
CA VAL A 309 13.42 -20.76 -4.57
C VAL A 309 12.24 -21.69 -4.75
N LEU A 310 12.21 -22.46 -5.83
CA LEU A 310 11.02 -23.19 -6.23
C LEU A 310 10.75 -24.41 -5.35
N GLU A 311 11.74 -25.27 -5.12
CA GLU A 311 11.56 -26.45 -4.25
C GLU A 311 11.25 -26.07 -2.80
N PRO A 312 11.96 -25.12 -2.16
CA PRO A 312 11.57 -24.62 -0.84
C PRO A 312 10.15 -24.01 -0.81
N ALA A 313 9.77 -23.22 -1.84
CA ALA A 313 8.44 -22.66 -1.91
C ALA A 313 7.35 -23.75 -2.03
N LEU A 314 7.61 -24.80 -2.82
CA LEU A 314 6.69 -25.93 -2.98
C LEU A 314 6.54 -26.72 -1.65
N GLU A 315 7.62 -26.97 -0.94
CA GLU A 315 7.59 -27.64 0.37
C GLU A 315 6.74 -26.82 1.36
N ILE A 316 7.03 -25.51 1.48
CA ILE A 316 6.30 -24.62 2.39
C ILE A 316 4.80 -24.59 2.06
N VAL A 317 4.46 -24.43 0.78
CA VAL A 317 3.05 -24.32 0.36
C VAL A 317 2.33 -25.67 0.49
N ARG A 318 2.97 -26.81 0.17
CA ARG A 318 2.38 -28.14 0.35
C ARG A 318 2.09 -28.42 1.83
N SER A 319 3.05 -28.17 2.72
CA SER A 319 2.89 -28.31 4.17
C SER A 319 1.73 -27.43 4.66
N PHE A 320 1.68 -26.18 4.22
CA PHE A 320 0.59 -25.24 4.54
C PHE A 320 -0.78 -25.75 4.07
N ILE A 321 -0.91 -26.24 2.84
CA ILE A 321 -2.17 -26.80 2.30
C ILE A 321 -2.63 -28.04 3.09
N GLN A 322 -1.68 -28.86 3.55
CA GLN A 322 -1.95 -30.05 4.36
C GLN A 322 -2.27 -29.71 5.82
N GLY A 323 -2.00 -28.48 6.25
CA GLY A 323 -2.18 -28.04 7.65
C GLY A 323 -1.02 -28.43 8.56
N HIS A 324 0.12 -28.76 7.97
CA HIS A 324 1.35 -29.07 8.69
C HIS A 324 2.22 -27.82 8.83
N LYS A 325 3.10 -27.84 9.82
CA LYS A 325 4.13 -26.80 9.95
C LYS A 325 5.24 -27.07 8.93
N PRO A 326 5.61 -26.10 8.07
CA PRO A 326 6.72 -26.23 7.15
C PRO A 326 8.04 -26.51 7.90
N ALA A 327 8.95 -27.25 7.25
CA ALA A 327 10.31 -27.48 7.78
C ALA A 327 11.12 -26.17 7.79
N ALA A 328 10.87 -25.29 6.82
CA ALA A 328 11.49 -23.98 6.73
C ALA A 328 11.13 -23.11 7.96
N THR A 329 12.11 -22.38 8.48
CA THR A 329 11.90 -21.45 9.58
C THR A 329 11.48 -20.07 9.05
N PRO A 330 10.42 -19.44 9.63
CA PRO A 330 10.06 -18.09 9.28
C PRO A 330 11.19 -17.09 9.58
N VAL A 331 11.30 -16.07 8.73
CA VAL A 331 12.29 -15.00 8.93
C VAL A 331 11.98 -14.23 10.21
N LYS A 332 12.95 -14.14 11.08
CA LYS A 332 12.93 -13.29 12.27
C LYS A 332 13.95 -12.18 12.08
N MET A 333 13.50 -10.94 12.09
CA MET A 333 14.43 -9.82 12.22
C MET A 333 14.89 -9.72 13.67
N PRO A 334 16.18 -9.43 13.94
CA PRO A 334 16.59 -9.09 15.28
C PRO A 334 15.69 -7.94 15.78
N SER A 335 15.00 -8.16 16.89
CA SER A 335 14.26 -7.10 17.55
C SER A 335 15.25 -6.01 17.91
N SER A 336 15.16 -4.85 17.30
CA SER A 336 15.83 -3.68 17.87
C SER A 336 15.15 -3.45 19.23
N GLU A 337 15.92 -3.40 20.31
CA GLU A 337 15.44 -3.18 21.68
C GLU A 337 14.63 -1.89 21.85
N THR A 338 14.64 -1.01 20.87
CA THR A 338 13.72 0.12 20.78
C THR A 338 12.42 -0.33 20.11
N GLU A 339 11.60 -1.08 20.87
CA GLU A 339 10.19 -1.25 20.49
C GLU A 339 9.56 0.15 20.38
N ASN A 340 9.23 0.55 19.16
CA ASN A 340 8.39 1.72 18.97
C ASN A 340 6.99 1.37 19.45
N LYS A 341 6.77 1.51 20.77
CA LYS A 341 5.45 1.32 21.35
C LYS A 341 4.50 2.28 20.65
N ARG A 342 3.41 1.75 20.13
CA ARG A 342 2.36 2.54 19.51
C ARG A 342 1.46 3.14 20.58
N SER A 343 2.07 3.85 21.52
CA SER A 343 1.39 4.59 22.57
C SER A 343 0.57 5.72 21.94
N TYR A 344 -0.57 5.97 22.49
CA TYR A 344 -1.42 7.09 22.13
C TYR A 344 -0.93 8.34 22.84
N HIS A 345 -0.62 9.38 22.09
CA HIS A 345 -0.22 10.69 22.62
C HIS A 345 -1.12 11.76 22.03
N MET A 346 -1.62 12.64 22.89
CA MET A 346 -2.33 13.84 22.46
C MET A 346 -1.44 15.05 22.71
N CYS A 347 -1.31 15.91 21.72
CA CYS A 347 -0.60 17.18 21.85
C CYS A 347 -1.62 18.32 21.95
N ASP A 348 -1.86 18.81 23.15
CA ASP A 348 -2.81 19.90 23.40
C ASP A 348 -2.41 21.22 22.73
N LEU A 349 -1.11 21.41 22.49
CA LEU A 349 -0.60 22.62 21.81
C LEU A 349 -0.91 22.64 20.32
N CYS A 350 -0.90 21.47 19.66
CA CYS A 350 -1.10 21.35 18.21
C CYS A 350 -2.48 20.76 17.88
N ASP A 351 -3.27 20.41 18.89
CA ASP A 351 -4.55 19.70 18.78
C ASP A 351 -4.45 18.49 17.85
N ARG A 352 -3.46 17.61 18.15
CA ARG A 352 -3.16 16.45 17.29
C ARG A 352 -2.93 15.18 18.10
N ILE A 353 -3.55 14.11 17.62
CA ILE A 353 -3.29 12.75 18.09
C ILE A 353 -2.09 12.19 17.32
N ILE A 354 -1.11 11.67 18.07
CA ILE A 354 0.11 11.06 17.52
C ILE A 354 0.24 9.67 18.13
N ILE A 355 0.39 8.68 17.27
CA ILE A 355 0.47 7.28 17.67
C ILE A 355 1.88 6.78 17.43
N GLY A 356 2.56 6.40 18.48
CA GLY A 356 3.92 5.88 18.52
C GLY A 356 4.91 6.83 19.19
N ASP A 357 5.77 6.28 20.02
CA ASP A 357 6.75 7.05 20.80
C ASP A 357 7.80 7.74 19.91
N ARG A 358 8.19 7.11 18.80
CA ARG A 358 9.10 7.71 17.81
C ARG A 358 8.46 8.90 17.09
N GLU A 359 7.21 8.74 16.69
CA GLU A 359 6.40 9.76 16.03
C GLU A 359 6.14 10.93 16.98
N TRP A 360 5.89 10.63 18.27
CA TRP A 360 5.78 11.63 19.32
C TRP A 360 7.08 12.41 19.49
N ALA A 361 8.20 11.71 19.65
CA ALA A 361 9.51 12.35 19.79
C ALA A 361 9.88 13.22 18.55
N ALA A 362 9.51 12.76 17.37
CA ALA A 362 9.71 13.52 16.12
C ALA A 362 8.79 14.76 16.07
N HIS A 363 7.52 14.62 16.50
CA HIS A 363 6.58 15.73 16.57
C HIS A 363 7.07 16.83 17.52
N MET A 364 7.51 16.47 18.72
CA MET A 364 8.02 17.42 19.71
C MET A 364 9.21 18.24 19.22
N LYS A 365 10.02 17.65 18.33
CA LYS A 365 11.18 18.32 17.67
C LYS A 365 10.80 19.02 16.36
N SER A 366 9.57 18.90 15.88
CA SER A 366 9.17 19.44 14.58
C SER A 366 9.13 20.97 14.59
N LYS A 367 9.46 21.58 13.44
CA LYS A 367 9.39 23.04 13.26
C LYS A 367 7.99 23.58 13.56
N SER A 368 6.95 22.85 13.18
CA SER A 368 5.55 23.23 13.43
C SER A 368 5.22 23.29 14.93
N HIS A 369 5.58 22.24 15.69
CA HIS A 369 5.36 22.21 17.14
C HIS A 369 6.13 23.35 17.85
N LEU A 370 7.40 23.52 17.51
CA LEU A 370 8.23 24.56 18.10
C LEU A 370 7.72 25.98 17.76
N HIS A 371 7.14 26.17 16.58
CA HIS A 371 6.52 27.44 16.19
C HIS A 371 5.28 27.73 17.03
N GLN A 372 4.40 26.74 17.21
CA GLN A 372 3.22 26.86 18.08
C GLN A 372 3.60 27.15 19.55
N LEU A 373 4.65 26.48 20.03
CA LEU A 373 5.17 26.72 21.37
C LEU A 373 5.68 28.16 21.56
N LYS A 374 6.40 28.70 20.56
CA LYS A 374 6.85 30.11 20.57
C LYS A 374 5.68 31.08 20.54
N LYS A 375 4.66 30.78 19.72
CA LYS A 375 3.45 31.60 19.61
C LYS A 375 2.70 31.67 20.95
N ARG A 376 2.52 30.54 21.61
CA ARG A 376 1.85 30.47 22.92
C ARG A 376 2.61 31.23 23.99
N ARG A 377 3.94 31.06 24.06
CA ARG A 377 4.79 31.80 25.03
C ARG A 377 4.73 33.33 24.85
N ARG A 378 4.58 33.82 23.61
CA ARG A 378 4.39 35.24 23.36
C ARG A 378 3.03 35.73 23.89
N LEU A 379 1.95 34.97 23.60
CA LEU A 379 0.63 35.31 24.09
C LEU A 379 0.56 35.32 25.64
N ASP A 380 1.22 34.36 26.28
CA ASP A 380 1.30 34.27 27.73
C ASP A 380 2.11 35.45 28.34
N SER A 381 3.21 35.88 27.66
CA SER A 381 3.99 37.05 28.09
C SER A 381 3.22 38.37 27.90
N ASP A 382 2.49 38.50 26.81
CA ASP A 382 1.68 39.69 26.54
C ASP A 382 0.49 39.80 27.51
N ALA A 383 -0.10 38.66 27.92
CA ALA A 383 -1.14 38.61 28.94
C ALA A 383 -0.64 39.01 30.33
N ILE A 384 0.57 38.60 30.72
CA ILE A 384 1.20 38.99 32.00
C ILE A 384 1.50 40.49 32.00
N THR A 385 2.03 41.02 30.90
CA THR A 385 2.34 42.46 30.79
C THR A 385 1.05 43.33 30.85
N THR A 386 -0.05 42.80 30.34
CA THR A 386 -1.36 43.51 30.41
C THR A 386 -1.97 43.51 31.81
N ILE A 387 -1.71 42.45 32.61
CA ILE A 387 -2.18 42.36 34.00
C ILE A 387 -1.33 43.29 34.91
N GLU A 388 -0.04 43.38 34.69
CA GLU A 388 0.86 44.28 35.42
C GLU A 388 0.58 45.76 35.09
N SER A 389 0.14 46.09 33.87
CA SER A 389 -0.22 47.46 33.50
C SER A 389 -1.58 47.91 34.02
N GLN A 390 -2.45 47.01 34.52
CA GLN A 390 -3.74 47.31 35.12
C GLN A 390 -3.71 47.47 36.63
N SER A 391 -2.59 47.17 37.30
CA SER A 391 -2.45 47.24 38.76
C SER A 391 -1.81 48.51 39.31
N ILE A 392 -1.54 49.53 38.49
CA ILE A 392 -1.01 50.83 38.94
C ILE A 392 -1.97 51.93 38.47
N SER A 393 -2.95 52.22 39.31
CA SER A 393 -3.68 53.49 39.28
C SER A 393 -3.62 54.09 40.67
N PRO A 394 -2.97 55.25 40.90
CA PRO A 394 -3.27 56.10 41.99
C PRO A 394 -4.36 57.11 41.59
N ASP A 395 -5.36 57.22 42.43
CA ASP A 395 -6.33 58.35 42.44
C ASP A 395 -5.69 59.69 42.19
N HIS A 396 -6.27 60.51 41.33
CA HIS A 396 -6.62 61.90 41.65
C HIS A 396 -7.51 62.52 40.56
N ASP A 397 -8.61 63.02 41.05
CA ASP A 397 -9.58 64.07 40.67
C ASP A 397 -9.37 64.99 39.46
N LYS A 398 -10.57 65.25 38.84
CA LYS A 398 -11.09 66.52 38.24
C LYS A 398 -10.84 66.73 36.75
N GLU A 399 -11.84 66.87 36.07
CA GLU A 399 -12.79 67.89 35.69
C GLU A 399 -13.17 67.86 34.18
N LEU A 400 -14.43 67.99 33.96
CA LEU A 400 -15.18 68.24 32.75
C LEU A 400 -14.49 69.09 31.68
N LYS A 401 -14.61 68.67 30.39
CA LYS A 401 -15.23 69.52 29.36
C LYS A 401 -15.60 68.73 28.13
N GLU A 402 -16.85 68.93 27.72
CA GLU A 402 -17.47 68.59 26.46
C GLU A 402 -16.78 69.15 25.24
N LYS A 403 -16.96 68.45 24.15
CA LYS A 403 -17.33 68.75 22.76
C LYS A 403 -16.61 67.77 21.83
N GLY A 404 -17.24 66.96 21.06
CA GLY A 404 -18.26 67.23 20.08
C GLY A 404 -17.69 66.86 18.70
N SER A 405 -18.43 66.06 17.94
CA SER A 405 -18.41 65.92 16.47
C SER A 405 -17.72 64.73 15.91
N LEU A 406 -18.48 63.70 15.53
CA LEU A 406 -18.97 63.36 14.18
C LEU A 406 -17.90 63.07 13.10
N GLY A 407 -18.07 61.96 12.46
CA GLY A 407 -17.64 61.62 11.12
C GLY A 407 -17.12 60.18 11.08
N GLN A 408 -17.92 59.21 10.83
CA GLN A 408 -18.42 58.64 9.57
C GLN A 408 -17.33 58.07 8.65
N ASN A 409 -17.55 56.79 8.46
CA ASN A 409 -17.54 56.02 7.19
C ASN A 409 -16.27 55.25 6.88
N VAL A 410 -16.44 53.99 6.74
CA VAL A 410 -16.94 53.15 5.63
C VAL A 410 -15.80 52.43 4.88
N GLU A 411 -15.93 51.11 4.85
CA GLU A 411 -15.61 50.19 3.72
C GLU A 411 -14.16 50.14 3.20
N GLU A 412 -13.60 49.06 2.87
CA GLU A 412 -13.89 47.88 2.05
C GLU A 412 -12.68 46.93 2.13
N LEU A 413 -12.88 45.66 2.32
CA LEU A 413 -12.95 44.58 1.34
C LEU A 413 -11.75 44.34 0.43
N LYS A 414 -11.46 43.06 0.38
CA LYS A 414 -10.82 42.23 -0.69
C LYS A 414 -9.37 41.92 -0.46
N SER A 415 -9.09 40.68 -0.33
CA SER A 415 -9.14 39.48 -1.15
C SER A 415 -7.77 39.13 -1.74
N SER A 416 -7.51 37.84 -1.75
CA SER A 416 -6.55 37.10 -2.60
C SER A 416 -5.12 37.05 -2.05
N ILE A 417 -4.53 35.96 -1.79
CA ILE A 417 -4.34 34.74 -2.60
C ILE A 417 -4.19 33.54 -1.67
#